data_14d4e85e164162d0f9b66a1488b9102a
#
_entry.id   14d4e85e164162d0f9b66a1488b9102a
#
_cell.length_a   1.000
_cell.length_b   1.000
_cell.length_c   1.000
_cell.angle_alpha   90.00
_cell.angle_beta   90.00
_cell.angle_gamma   90.00
#
_symmetry.space_group_name_H-M   'P 1'
#
loop_
_entity.id
_entity.type
_entity.pdbx_description
1 polymer ?
#
loop_
_entity_poly.entity_id
_entity_poly.type
_entity_poly.pdbx_seq_one_letter_code
_entity_poly.pdbx_strand_id
1 'polypeptide(L)'
;MSMFDLKRRRLVQAVGAGFLLPGLAPSVIASVKDRPQLTDGVQSGDLLGDKAMVWSRCDRPARMVVEWDTRSMFTNPRRLVSPLADASTDFTARVELNGLPVDQAIFYRVQFEDAQTGVSSEPWFGHLRSEPSQRRDIRFVWSGDTVGQGFGINPDIGGMRIYEAMRLRLPDFFIHSGDTIYADGPVPATVTTENGRVWRNITTEAKSKVAETLDEYRGNYRYNLMDENVRRFNAEVPQIWQWDDHEVTNNWSPSKQLDERYQNRDIRHLVGNARQAWLEYAPMRLQRADNGGRIYRKLSYGPMLDIFVLDMRSYRSGNDDNLAPTPEARTAFLGQAQLDWLKSGLKGSQAQWKVIAADMPI
;
A
#
# COMPACT_ATOMS: atom_id res chain seq x y z
N MET A 1 24.43 14.60 14.89
CA MET A 1 25.28 14.23 13.75
C MET A 1 25.85 12.86 14.03
N SER A 2 25.34 11.82 13.37
CA SER A 2 25.71 10.44 13.66
C SER A 2 27.01 10.04 12.93
N MET A 3 27.72 9.11 13.50
CA MET A 3 29.02 8.58 13.03
C MET A 3 28.96 7.96 11.61
N PHE A 4 27.79 7.88 10.99
CA PHE A 4 27.57 7.37 9.63
C PHE A 4 27.79 8.40 8.52
N ASP A 5 27.73 9.71 8.83
CA ASP A 5 27.90 10.77 7.82
C ASP A 5 29.37 11.02 7.43
N LEU A 6 30.30 10.64 8.29
CA LEU A 6 31.72 10.87 8.05
C LEU A 6 32.41 9.86 7.11
N LYS A 7 31.78 8.67 6.91
CA LYS A 7 32.33 7.65 6.01
C LYS A 7 31.94 7.84 4.54
N ARG A 8 30.84 8.55 4.26
CA ARG A 8 30.42 8.84 2.88
C ARG A 8 31.27 9.90 2.17
N ARG A 9 31.81 10.87 2.90
CA ARG A 9 32.63 11.94 2.30
C ARG A 9 34.07 11.53 1.91
N ARG A 10 34.61 10.44 2.45
CA ARG A 10 35.97 9.98 2.13
C ARG A 10 36.08 9.01 0.96
N LEU A 11 34.95 8.48 0.44
CA LEU A 11 34.97 7.58 -0.72
C LEU A 11 34.98 8.31 -2.06
N VAL A 12 34.70 9.61 -2.11
CA VAL A 12 34.60 10.40 -3.35
C VAL A 12 35.91 11.07 -3.72
N GLN A 13 36.95 11.04 -2.85
CA GLN A 13 38.22 11.74 -3.09
C GLN A 13 39.42 10.87 -3.48
N ALA A 14 39.24 9.58 -3.75
CA ALA A 14 40.32 8.64 -4.02
C ALA A 14 40.31 8.02 -5.44
N VAL A 15 39.85 8.73 -6.46
CA VAL A 15 40.01 8.28 -7.86
C VAL A 15 40.54 9.45 -8.70
N GLY A 16 41.85 9.67 -8.59
CA GLY A 16 42.58 10.61 -9.42
C GLY A 16 44.02 10.14 -9.59
N ALA A 17 44.24 9.00 -10.26
CA ALA A 17 45.54 8.69 -10.87
C ALA A 17 45.31 7.66 -11.99
N GLY A 18 45.45 8.10 -13.21
CA GLY A 18 45.18 7.30 -14.42
C GLY A 18 46.21 6.17 -14.61
N PHE A 19 45.67 5.02 -15.01
CA PHE A 19 46.39 4.06 -15.85
C PHE A 19 45.51 3.78 -17.07
N LEU A 20 45.98 4.21 -18.22
CA LEU A 20 45.40 3.87 -19.54
C LEU A 20 45.68 2.40 -19.83
N LEU A 21 44.69 1.54 -19.69
CA LEU A 21 44.66 0.22 -20.30
C LEU A 21 43.78 0.29 -21.56
N PRO A 22 44.26 -0.10 -22.72
CA PRO A 22 43.45 -0.13 -23.95
C PRO A 22 42.51 -1.34 -23.89
N GLY A 23 41.20 -1.10 -23.90
CA GLY A 23 40.20 -2.16 -24.14
C GLY A 23 39.01 -2.21 -23.16
N LEU A 24 38.89 -1.32 -22.20
CA LEU A 24 37.67 -1.21 -21.39
C LEU A 24 36.78 -0.12 -22.02
N ALA A 25 35.63 -0.53 -22.57
CA ALA A 25 34.60 0.43 -22.88
C ALA A 25 34.33 1.32 -21.66
N PRO A 26 34.24 2.66 -21.80
CA PRO A 26 33.96 3.52 -20.66
C PRO A 26 32.61 3.06 -20.08
N SER A 27 32.63 2.60 -18.83
CA SER A 27 31.41 2.44 -18.07
C SER A 27 30.79 3.83 -17.96
N VAL A 28 29.73 4.07 -18.73
CA VAL A 28 28.95 5.31 -18.64
C VAL A 28 28.40 5.33 -17.22
N ILE A 29 28.96 6.17 -16.38
CA ILE A 29 28.33 6.49 -15.08
C ILE A 29 27.09 7.30 -15.44
N ALA A 30 25.93 6.61 -15.52
CA ALA A 30 24.66 7.27 -15.75
C ALA A 30 24.47 8.37 -14.73
N SER A 31 24.13 9.57 -15.19
CA SER A 31 23.81 10.67 -14.28
C SER A 31 22.61 10.29 -13.40
N VAL A 32 22.45 10.94 -12.26
CA VAL A 32 21.30 10.69 -11.39
C VAL A 32 19.97 10.87 -12.13
N LYS A 33 19.93 11.77 -13.13
CA LYS A 33 18.75 12.03 -13.98
C LYS A 33 18.41 10.87 -14.93
N ASP A 34 19.41 10.04 -15.28
CA ASP A 34 19.23 8.94 -16.22
C ASP A 34 18.72 7.66 -15.52
N ARG A 35 18.70 7.63 -14.19
CA ARG A 35 18.23 6.50 -13.39
C ARG A 35 16.73 6.57 -13.13
N PRO A 36 16.01 5.44 -13.15
CA PRO A 36 14.66 5.38 -12.60
C PRO A 36 14.62 5.89 -11.16
N GLN A 37 13.55 6.58 -10.77
CA GLN A 37 13.37 7.14 -9.44
C GLN A 37 12.25 6.40 -8.70
N LEU A 38 12.53 5.93 -7.49
CA LEU A 38 11.52 5.38 -6.58
C LEU A 38 11.00 6.52 -5.69
N THR A 39 9.98 7.21 -6.15
CA THR A 39 9.45 8.40 -5.45
C THR A 39 8.52 8.03 -4.30
N ASP A 40 7.86 6.87 -4.40
CA ASP A 40 6.75 6.46 -3.53
C ASP A 40 7.18 5.43 -2.46
N GLY A 41 8.47 5.11 -2.38
CA GLY A 41 9.02 4.15 -1.44
C GLY A 41 8.69 2.71 -1.79
N VAL A 42 8.71 1.84 -0.77
CA VAL A 42 8.39 0.41 -0.88
C VAL A 42 7.35 0.03 0.16
N GLN A 43 6.56 -0.99 -0.15
CA GLN A 43 5.58 -1.55 0.79
C GLN A 43 5.71 -3.08 0.78
N SER A 44 5.37 -3.71 1.89
CA SER A 44 5.16 -5.16 1.94
C SER A 44 3.76 -5.47 2.48
N GLY A 45 3.24 -6.65 2.15
CA GLY A 45 1.91 -7.04 2.64
C GLY A 45 1.56 -8.49 2.34
N ASP A 46 0.33 -8.85 2.65
CA ASP A 46 -0.27 -10.17 2.44
C ASP A 46 0.71 -11.31 2.78
N LEU A 47 1.25 -11.27 4.01
CA LEU A 47 2.03 -12.39 4.56
C LEU A 47 1.13 -13.63 4.59
N LEU A 48 1.60 -14.74 4.02
CA LEU A 48 0.86 -16.00 4.00
C LEU A 48 1.83 -17.17 3.87
N GLY A 49 2.02 -17.91 4.95
CA GLY A 49 2.96 -19.03 5.00
C GLY A 49 4.41 -18.56 4.78
N ASP A 50 5.04 -19.11 3.77
CA ASP A 50 6.41 -18.76 3.38
C ASP A 50 6.49 -17.63 2.34
N LYS A 51 5.44 -16.79 2.23
CA LYS A 51 5.31 -15.78 1.16
C LYS A 51 4.96 -14.41 1.70
N ALA A 52 5.41 -13.38 0.97
CA ALA A 52 5.04 -11.98 1.20
C ALA A 52 4.99 -11.22 -0.13
N MET A 53 4.13 -10.22 -0.23
CA MET A 53 4.16 -9.28 -1.36
C MET A 53 5.10 -8.14 -1.06
N VAL A 54 5.87 -7.70 -2.08
CA VAL A 54 6.62 -6.44 -2.07
C VAL A 54 6.14 -5.61 -3.24
N TRP A 55 5.84 -4.37 -2.99
CA TRP A 55 5.34 -3.39 -3.93
C TRP A 55 6.25 -2.16 -3.98
N SER A 56 6.36 -1.57 -5.16
CA SER A 56 6.96 -0.25 -5.34
C SER A 56 6.47 0.39 -6.64
N ARG A 57 6.82 1.66 -6.84
CA ARG A 57 6.52 2.44 -8.04
C ARG A 57 7.75 3.22 -8.48
N CYS A 58 7.90 3.39 -9.80
CA CYS A 58 8.94 4.25 -10.37
C CYS A 58 8.35 5.33 -11.28
N ASP A 59 9.20 6.15 -11.85
CA ASP A 59 8.83 7.30 -12.69
C ASP A 59 8.76 7.00 -14.19
N ARG A 60 9.14 5.78 -14.62
CA ARG A 60 9.26 5.42 -16.04
C ARG A 60 9.13 3.92 -16.28
N PRO A 61 9.01 3.45 -17.55
CA PRO A 61 8.99 2.02 -17.85
C PRO A 61 10.26 1.32 -17.36
N ALA A 62 10.10 0.39 -16.42
CA ALA A 62 11.21 -0.31 -15.77
C ALA A 62 10.76 -1.65 -15.18
N ARG A 63 11.70 -2.52 -14.82
CA ARG A 63 11.45 -3.76 -14.09
C ARG A 63 11.89 -3.60 -12.65
N MET A 64 10.99 -3.91 -11.72
CA MET A 64 11.34 -3.94 -10.31
C MET A 64 12.18 -5.17 -10.02
N VAL A 65 13.33 -4.95 -9.42
CA VAL A 65 14.24 -5.98 -8.92
C VAL A 65 14.16 -5.95 -7.41
N VAL A 66 13.81 -7.09 -6.83
CA VAL A 66 13.77 -7.28 -5.37
C VAL A 66 14.84 -8.29 -5.00
N GLU A 67 15.70 -7.91 -4.07
CA GLU A 67 16.62 -8.84 -3.42
C GLU A 67 16.27 -8.93 -1.94
N TRP A 68 16.23 -10.14 -1.40
CA TRP A 68 15.97 -10.36 0.01
C TRP A 68 16.93 -11.39 0.64
N ASP A 69 17.19 -11.20 1.93
CA ASP A 69 18.05 -12.07 2.74
C ASP A 69 17.55 -12.05 4.19
N THR A 70 17.93 -13.03 4.98
CA THR A 70 17.76 -13.04 6.44
C THR A 70 18.79 -12.17 7.16
N ARG A 71 19.78 -11.66 6.44
CA ARG A 71 20.84 -10.78 6.94
C ARG A 71 20.75 -9.40 6.30
N SER A 72 20.81 -8.37 7.11
CA SER A 72 20.76 -6.98 6.64
C SER A 72 21.94 -6.58 5.72
N MET A 73 23.02 -7.36 5.71
CA MET A 73 24.18 -7.16 4.83
C MET A 73 24.03 -7.81 3.45
N PHE A 74 22.92 -8.51 3.18
CA PHE A 74 22.66 -9.19 1.90
C PHE A 74 23.83 -10.06 1.43
N THR A 75 24.30 -10.93 2.30
CA THR A 75 25.48 -11.81 2.04
C THR A 75 25.17 -12.94 1.05
N ASN A 76 23.93 -13.38 0.97
CA ASN A 76 23.46 -14.40 0.02
C ASN A 76 22.00 -14.09 -0.38
N PRO A 77 21.74 -12.98 -1.07
CA PRO A 77 20.39 -12.55 -1.39
C PRO A 77 19.75 -13.45 -2.44
N ARG A 78 18.46 -13.69 -2.28
CA ARG A 78 17.60 -14.21 -3.35
C ARG A 78 17.08 -13.03 -4.17
N ARG A 79 17.14 -13.15 -5.49
CA ARG A 79 16.76 -12.10 -6.44
C ARG A 79 15.52 -12.50 -7.23
N LEU A 80 14.58 -11.57 -7.33
CA LEU A 80 13.33 -11.70 -8.07
C LEU A 80 13.15 -10.47 -8.96
N VAL A 81 12.50 -10.64 -10.10
CA VAL A 81 12.27 -9.55 -11.06
C VAL A 81 10.78 -9.54 -11.43
N SER A 82 10.16 -8.36 -11.44
CA SER A 82 8.78 -8.18 -11.85
C SER A 82 8.62 -8.25 -13.38
N PRO A 83 7.38 -8.41 -13.88
CA PRO A 83 7.02 -7.94 -15.22
C PRO A 83 7.38 -6.46 -15.41
N LEU A 84 7.32 -5.97 -16.65
CA LEU A 84 7.51 -4.56 -16.93
C LEU A 84 6.43 -3.73 -16.22
N ALA A 85 6.86 -2.74 -15.46
CA ALA A 85 6.00 -1.67 -14.96
C ALA A 85 5.98 -0.55 -16.00
N ASP A 86 4.81 -0.11 -16.41
CA ASP A 86 4.64 0.94 -17.42
C ASP A 86 3.43 1.85 -17.09
N ALA A 87 3.15 2.78 -17.97
CA ALA A 87 2.06 3.76 -17.76
C ALA A 87 0.67 3.12 -17.59
N SER A 88 0.45 1.90 -18.10
CA SER A 88 -0.85 1.21 -17.97
C SER A 88 -1.18 0.89 -16.50
N THR A 89 -0.16 0.71 -15.65
CA THR A 89 -0.28 0.46 -14.22
C THR A 89 0.32 1.60 -13.36
N ASP A 90 0.41 2.81 -13.89
CA ASP A 90 1.06 3.95 -13.23
C ASP A 90 2.49 3.61 -12.76
N PHE A 91 3.20 2.81 -13.53
CA PHE A 91 4.55 2.35 -13.22
C PHE A 91 4.69 1.60 -11.89
N THR A 92 3.59 1.08 -11.35
CA THR A 92 3.61 0.22 -10.16
C THR A 92 4.06 -1.19 -10.52
N ALA A 93 4.75 -1.83 -9.61
CA ALA A 93 5.15 -3.23 -9.71
C ALA A 93 5.01 -3.94 -8.36
N ARG A 94 4.80 -5.25 -8.43
CA ARG A 94 4.85 -6.10 -7.25
C ARG A 94 5.50 -7.44 -7.56
N VAL A 95 6.15 -7.99 -6.53
CA VAL A 95 6.82 -9.28 -6.57
C VAL A 95 6.40 -10.08 -5.35
N GLU A 96 6.07 -11.35 -5.54
CA GLU A 96 5.85 -12.27 -4.44
C GLU A 96 7.20 -12.87 -4.00
N LEU A 97 7.64 -12.56 -2.81
CA LEU A 97 8.71 -13.29 -2.14
C LEU A 97 8.18 -14.69 -1.80
N ASN A 98 9.00 -15.70 -1.94
CA ASN A 98 8.66 -17.10 -1.63
C ASN A 98 9.83 -17.82 -0.98
N GLY A 99 9.52 -18.92 -0.27
CA GLY A 99 10.50 -19.70 0.48
C GLY A 99 11.09 -18.89 1.64
N LEU A 100 10.32 -18.03 2.25
CA LEU A 100 10.70 -17.27 3.45
C LEU A 100 10.89 -18.27 4.61
N PRO A 101 11.99 -18.19 5.35
CA PRO A 101 12.17 -18.99 6.56
C PRO A 101 11.17 -18.52 7.63
N VAL A 102 10.76 -19.45 8.47
CA VAL A 102 9.73 -19.25 9.49
C VAL A 102 10.24 -18.38 10.62
N ASP A 103 9.42 -17.43 11.07
CA ASP A 103 9.62 -16.59 12.27
C ASP A 103 10.98 -15.86 12.31
N GLN A 104 11.42 -15.36 11.16
CA GLN A 104 12.69 -14.65 11.03
C GLN A 104 12.48 -13.23 10.49
N ALA A 105 13.44 -12.37 10.80
CA ALA A 105 13.56 -11.07 10.13
C ALA A 105 13.99 -11.32 8.67
N ILE A 106 13.29 -10.69 7.75
CA ILE A 106 13.57 -10.69 6.32
C ILE A 106 13.89 -9.25 5.93
N PHE A 107 15.07 -9.03 5.40
CA PHE A 107 15.49 -7.75 4.86
C PHE A 107 15.34 -7.78 3.35
N TYR A 108 14.80 -6.73 2.76
CA TYR A 108 14.68 -6.63 1.31
C TYR A 108 15.15 -5.27 0.81
N ARG A 109 15.64 -5.25 -0.42
CA ARG A 109 15.93 -4.01 -1.14
C ARG A 109 15.31 -4.08 -2.52
N VAL A 110 14.82 -2.93 -2.94
CA VAL A 110 14.12 -2.76 -4.21
C VAL A 110 14.88 -1.75 -5.06
N GLN A 111 15.11 -2.11 -6.32
CA GLN A 111 15.60 -1.22 -7.36
C GLN A 111 14.71 -1.36 -8.58
N PHE A 112 14.69 -0.35 -9.43
CA PHE A 112 14.12 -0.48 -10.77
C PHE A 112 15.22 -0.42 -11.81
N GLU A 113 15.16 -1.33 -12.76
CA GLU A 113 16.05 -1.41 -13.90
C GLU A 113 15.31 -0.88 -15.12
N ASP A 114 15.81 0.23 -15.68
CA ASP A 114 15.23 0.89 -16.86
C ASP A 114 15.12 -0.09 -18.02
N ALA A 115 13.95 -0.15 -18.66
CA ALA A 115 13.66 -1.14 -19.69
C ALA A 115 14.44 -0.95 -20.97
N GLN A 116 14.94 0.26 -21.24
CA GLN A 116 15.67 0.61 -22.46
C GLN A 116 17.17 0.60 -22.24
N THR A 117 17.64 1.16 -21.13
CA THR A 117 19.06 1.40 -20.90
C THR A 117 19.70 0.35 -19.97
N GLY A 118 18.91 -0.40 -19.21
CA GLY A 118 19.40 -1.33 -18.19
C GLY A 118 19.99 -0.64 -16.94
N VAL A 119 19.88 0.70 -16.86
CA VAL A 119 20.41 1.46 -15.72
C VAL A 119 19.51 1.25 -14.51
N SER A 120 20.10 0.94 -13.37
CA SER A 120 19.37 0.73 -12.11
C SER A 120 19.23 2.01 -11.29
N SER A 121 18.10 2.12 -10.60
CA SER A 121 17.85 3.14 -9.60
C SER A 121 18.74 2.99 -8.36
N GLU A 122 18.75 3.98 -7.49
CA GLU A 122 19.22 3.78 -6.12
C GLU A 122 18.30 2.78 -5.40
N PRO A 123 18.84 1.94 -4.51
CA PRO A 123 18.04 0.97 -3.78
C PRO A 123 17.21 1.62 -2.65
N TRP A 124 15.99 1.13 -2.49
CA TRP A 124 15.18 1.40 -1.31
C TRP A 124 15.12 0.13 -0.44
N PHE A 125 15.26 0.30 0.87
CA PHE A 125 15.35 -0.81 1.82
C PHE A 125 14.07 -0.92 2.63
N GLY A 126 13.69 -2.16 2.94
CA GLY A 126 12.63 -2.48 3.87
C GLY A 126 12.94 -3.76 4.63
N HIS A 127 12.09 -4.07 5.59
CA HIS A 127 12.15 -5.35 6.30
C HIS A 127 10.75 -5.78 6.75
N LEU A 128 10.62 -7.05 7.04
CA LEU A 128 9.41 -7.65 7.61
C LEU A 128 9.81 -8.82 8.51
N ARG A 129 8.88 -9.32 9.30
CA ARG A 129 9.03 -10.60 9.98
C ARG A 129 8.12 -11.62 9.33
N SER A 130 8.66 -12.78 8.97
CA SER A 130 7.88 -13.89 8.43
C SER A 130 6.98 -14.52 9.50
N GLU A 131 5.95 -15.24 9.05
CA GLU A 131 4.97 -15.84 9.95
C GLU A 131 5.60 -16.84 10.94
N PRO A 132 5.07 -16.92 12.17
CA PRO A 132 5.49 -17.91 13.15
C PRO A 132 4.87 -19.28 12.83
N SER A 133 5.64 -20.39 12.99
CA SER A 133 5.11 -21.75 12.97
C SER A 133 4.68 -22.26 14.34
N GLN A 134 5.12 -21.58 15.39
CA GLN A 134 4.81 -21.92 16.78
C GLN A 134 3.94 -20.81 17.42
N ARG A 135 3.32 -21.14 18.54
CA ARG A 135 2.60 -20.15 19.33
C ARG A 135 3.56 -19.13 19.90
N ARG A 136 3.32 -17.85 19.63
CA ARG A 136 3.97 -16.70 20.24
C ARG A 136 3.03 -15.52 20.32
N ASP A 137 3.38 -14.51 21.07
CA ASP A 137 2.67 -13.24 21.06
C ASP A 137 2.76 -12.59 19.67
N ILE A 138 1.62 -12.13 19.19
CA ILE A 138 1.48 -11.40 17.92
C ILE A 138 1.08 -9.97 18.28
N ARG A 139 1.82 -9.00 17.75
CA ARG A 139 1.50 -7.59 17.91
C ARG A 139 1.14 -7.01 16.55
N PHE A 140 -0.03 -6.45 16.44
CA PHE A 140 -0.41 -5.70 15.24
C PHE A 140 -1.01 -4.35 15.63
N VAL A 141 -0.98 -3.41 14.72
CA VAL A 141 -1.68 -2.13 14.82
C VAL A 141 -2.84 -2.13 13.84
N TRP A 142 -3.90 -1.39 14.17
CA TRP A 142 -5.13 -1.34 13.39
C TRP A 142 -5.67 0.08 13.38
N SER A 143 -5.94 0.61 12.20
CA SER A 143 -6.55 1.91 12.00
C SER A 143 -7.22 1.95 10.63
N GLY A 144 -8.06 2.93 10.39
CA GLY A 144 -8.55 3.36 9.09
C GLY A 144 -8.18 4.81 8.83
N ASP A 145 -8.76 5.40 7.80
CA ASP A 145 -8.81 6.84 7.55
C ASP A 145 -7.44 7.52 7.40
N THR A 146 -7.01 7.71 6.17
CA THR A 146 -5.76 8.41 5.87
C THR A 146 -6.04 9.64 5.02
N VAL A 147 -5.82 10.83 5.57
CA VAL A 147 -6.03 12.13 4.88
C VAL A 147 -7.48 12.36 4.47
N GLY A 148 -8.30 12.86 5.36
CA GLY A 148 -9.71 13.12 5.08
C GLY A 148 -10.19 14.50 5.50
N GLN A 149 -11.40 14.87 5.03
CA GLN A 149 -12.17 16.02 5.48
C GLN A 149 -11.42 17.36 5.39
N GLY A 150 -10.57 17.52 4.37
CA GLY A 150 -9.77 18.72 4.14
C GLY A 150 -8.43 18.76 4.90
N PHE A 151 -8.15 17.78 5.78
CA PHE A 151 -6.90 17.66 6.50
C PHE A 151 -5.95 16.72 5.76
N GLY A 152 -4.90 17.27 5.18
CA GLY A 152 -3.86 16.57 4.45
C GLY A 152 -2.52 16.56 5.19
N ILE A 153 -1.45 16.32 4.42
CA ILE A 153 -0.07 16.35 4.94
C ILE A 153 0.26 17.78 5.38
N ASN A 154 0.54 17.94 6.67
CA ASN A 154 0.97 19.21 7.23
C ASN A 154 2.47 19.12 7.63
N PRO A 155 3.37 19.78 6.87
CA PRO A 155 4.80 19.74 7.15
C PRO A 155 5.20 20.45 8.45
N ASP A 156 4.40 21.41 8.93
CA ASP A 156 4.70 22.18 10.16
C ASP A 156 4.72 21.29 11.41
N ILE A 157 3.95 20.22 11.39
CA ILE A 157 3.88 19.24 12.50
C ILE A 157 4.68 17.97 12.20
N GLY A 158 5.40 17.91 11.07
CA GLY A 158 6.19 16.74 10.65
C GLY A 158 5.36 15.64 9.96
N GLY A 159 4.29 16.03 9.24
CA GLY A 159 3.47 15.12 8.44
C GLY A 159 2.56 14.21 9.26
N MET A 160 2.32 13.01 8.78
CA MET A 160 1.42 12.00 9.38
C MET A 160 2.11 11.21 10.50
N ARG A 161 2.37 11.87 11.61
CA ARG A 161 3.15 11.35 12.74
C ARG A 161 2.59 10.09 13.39
N ILE A 162 1.31 9.78 13.20
CA ILE A 162 0.71 8.55 13.72
C ILE A 162 1.39 7.31 13.13
N TYR A 163 1.79 7.34 11.86
CA TYR A 163 2.51 6.25 11.22
C TYR A 163 3.87 5.98 11.89
N GLU A 164 4.60 7.03 12.26
CA GLU A 164 5.83 6.86 13.03
C GLU A 164 5.57 6.31 14.44
N ALA A 165 4.52 6.79 15.11
CA ALA A 165 4.13 6.27 16.42
C ALA A 165 3.75 4.78 16.37
N MET A 166 3.05 4.33 15.32
CA MET A 166 2.73 2.93 15.08
C MET A 166 3.99 2.10 14.75
N ARG A 167 4.88 2.62 13.89
CA ARG A 167 6.15 1.97 13.52
C ARG A 167 7.01 1.65 14.74
N LEU A 168 7.13 2.60 15.65
CA LEU A 168 7.89 2.45 16.90
C LEU A 168 7.34 1.41 17.87
N ARG A 169 6.11 0.90 17.64
CA ARG A 169 5.55 -0.25 18.39
C ARG A 169 6.08 -1.58 17.89
N LEU A 170 6.83 -1.61 16.78
CA LEU A 170 7.37 -2.81 16.16
C LEU A 170 6.30 -3.88 15.94
N PRO A 171 5.20 -3.56 15.25
CA PRO A 171 4.14 -4.53 14.99
C PRO A 171 4.59 -5.57 13.97
N ASP A 172 4.02 -6.76 14.04
CA ASP A 172 4.19 -7.81 13.05
C ASP A 172 3.53 -7.45 11.71
N PHE A 173 2.41 -6.71 11.78
CA PHE A 173 1.68 -6.17 10.61
C PHE A 173 0.72 -5.05 11.01
N PHE A 174 0.15 -4.40 10.01
CA PHE A 174 -0.87 -3.36 10.12
C PHE A 174 -2.14 -3.75 9.36
N ILE A 175 -3.30 -3.60 9.98
CA ILE A 175 -4.61 -3.68 9.31
C ILE A 175 -5.09 -2.27 9.04
N HIS A 176 -5.27 -1.92 7.76
CA HIS A 176 -5.89 -0.68 7.33
C HIS A 176 -7.34 -0.97 6.93
N SER A 177 -8.30 -0.49 7.74
CA SER A 177 -9.72 -0.78 7.58
C SER A 177 -10.42 0.12 6.57
N GLY A 178 -9.78 0.41 5.45
CA GLY A 178 -10.37 1.27 4.42
C GLY A 178 -10.09 2.75 4.66
N ASP A 179 -10.62 3.58 3.74
CA ASP A 179 -10.29 4.99 3.63
C ASP A 179 -8.78 5.22 3.55
N THR A 180 -8.10 4.35 2.77
CA THR A 180 -6.68 4.52 2.45
C THR A 180 -6.42 5.80 1.68
N ILE A 181 -7.46 6.32 1.03
CA ILE A 181 -7.54 7.66 0.42
C ILE A 181 -8.95 8.22 0.61
N TYR A 182 -9.08 9.53 0.55
CA TYR A 182 -10.34 10.25 0.43
C TYR A 182 -10.42 10.86 -0.97
N ALA A 183 -10.85 10.03 -1.94
CA ALA A 183 -10.90 10.43 -3.35
C ALA A 183 -11.93 11.52 -3.65
N ASP A 184 -12.97 11.62 -2.80
CA ASP A 184 -14.04 12.62 -2.87
C ASP A 184 -13.84 13.80 -1.89
N GLY A 185 -12.69 13.84 -1.18
CA GLY A 185 -12.34 14.87 -0.21
C GLY A 185 -11.22 15.78 -0.72
N PRO A 186 -11.53 16.92 -1.35
CA PRO A 186 -10.53 17.92 -1.70
C PRO A 186 -9.74 18.40 -0.49
N VAL A 187 -8.45 18.69 -0.69
CA VAL A 187 -7.56 19.20 0.35
C VAL A 187 -7.19 20.65 0.02
N PRO A 188 -7.81 21.66 0.68
CA PRO A 188 -7.49 23.07 0.50
C PRO A 188 -6.10 23.37 1.10
N ALA A 189 -5.48 24.48 0.68
CA ALA A 189 -4.17 24.89 1.20
C ALA A 189 -4.14 25.07 2.73
N THR A 190 -5.28 25.50 3.31
CA THR A 190 -5.42 25.72 4.75
C THR A 190 -6.80 25.33 5.24
N VAL A 191 -6.86 24.81 6.49
CA VAL A 191 -8.10 24.57 7.23
C VAL A 191 -7.97 25.23 8.60
N THR A 192 -8.98 25.99 9.02
CA THR A 192 -9.05 26.47 10.40
C THR A 192 -9.76 25.43 11.26
N THR A 193 -9.07 24.93 12.28
CA THR A 193 -9.62 23.96 13.22
C THR A 193 -10.60 24.64 14.19
N GLU A 194 -11.43 23.88 14.88
CA GLU A 194 -12.43 24.39 15.85
C GLU A 194 -11.82 25.28 16.94
N ASN A 195 -10.58 25.00 17.34
CA ASN A 195 -9.86 25.79 18.34
C ASN A 195 -9.09 26.98 17.72
N GLY A 196 -9.37 27.36 16.46
CA GLY A 196 -8.81 28.52 15.78
C GLY A 196 -7.38 28.36 15.25
N ARG A 197 -6.79 27.18 15.33
CA ARG A 197 -5.47 26.90 14.75
C ARG A 197 -5.59 26.74 13.24
N VAL A 198 -4.58 27.21 12.51
CA VAL A 198 -4.50 27.02 11.06
C VAL A 198 -3.69 25.75 10.76
N TRP A 199 -4.34 24.80 10.10
CA TRP A 199 -3.71 23.63 9.53
C TRP A 199 -3.28 23.95 8.10
N ARG A 200 -2.01 23.81 7.77
CA ARG A 200 -1.47 24.04 6.43
C ARG A 200 -1.22 22.71 5.74
N ASN A 201 -1.79 22.57 4.55
CA ASN A 201 -1.66 21.34 3.75
C ASN A 201 -0.63 21.49 2.64
N ILE A 202 0.10 20.41 2.35
CA ILE A 202 0.64 20.20 1.01
C ILE A 202 -0.57 20.00 0.08
N THR A 203 -0.56 20.61 -1.08
CA THR A 203 -1.63 20.47 -2.08
C THR A 203 -1.10 19.86 -3.37
N THR A 204 -1.94 19.11 -4.07
CA THR A 204 -1.67 18.59 -5.42
C THR A 204 -2.92 18.74 -6.27
N GLU A 205 -2.77 18.68 -7.60
CA GLU A 205 -3.90 18.76 -8.52
C GLU A 205 -4.94 17.66 -8.25
N ALA A 206 -4.49 16.42 -8.00
CA ALA A 206 -5.36 15.29 -7.69
C ALA A 206 -6.18 15.46 -6.40
N LYS A 207 -5.77 16.36 -5.49
CA LYS A 207 -6.48 16.70 -4.25
C LYS A 207 -7.25 18.01 -4.33
N SER A 208 -7.41 18.61 -5.52
CA SER A 208 -8.12 19.88 -5.70
C SER A 208 -9.64 19.72 -5.89
N LYS A 209 -10.11 18.55 -6.31
CA LYS A 209 -11.51 18.21 -6.54
C LYS A 209 -11.79 16.75 -6.23
N VAL A 210 -13.04 16.30 -6.38
CA VAL A 210 -13.41 14.89 -6.34
C VAL A 210 -12.77 14.13 -7.52
N ALA A 211 -12.29 12.93 -7.29
CA ALA A 211 -11.69 12.10 -8.33
C ALA A 211 -12.77 11.45 -9.19
N GLU A 212 -12.58 11.45 -10.51
CA GLU A 212 -13.44 10.84 -11.51
C GLU A 212 -12.66 9.95 -12.49
N THR A 213 -11.44 10.35 -12.82
CA THR A 213 -10.57 9.62 -13.75
C THR A 213 -9.61 8.69 -12.99
N LEU A 214 -9.14 7.66 -13.68
CA LEU A 214 -8.17 6.73 -13.11
C LEU A 214 -6.91 7.45 -12.60
N ASP A 215 -6.40 8.44 -13.33
CA ASP A 215 -5.20 9.17 -12.90
C ASP A 215 -5.44 10.04 -11.66
N GLU A 216 -6.63 10.60 -11.49
CA GLU A 216 -7.01 11.33 -10.28
C GLU A 216 -7.07 10.40 -9.07
N TYR A 217 -7.61 9.18 -9.20
CA TYR A 217 -7.57 8.16 -8.15
C TYR A 217 -6.14 7.75 -7.82
N ARG A 218 -5.30 7.48 -8.80
CA ARG A 218 -3.86 7.19 -8.64
C ARG A 218 -3.15 8.34 -7.94
N GLY A 219 -3.48 9.57 -8.30
CA GLY A 219 -2.94 10.80 -7.71
C GLY A 219 -3.23 10.92 -6.21
N ASN A 220 -4.38 10.41 -5.74
CA ASN A 220 -4.71 10.36 -4.31
C ASN A 220 -3.77 9.42 -3.54
N TYR A 221 -3.43 8.24 -4.08
CA TYR A 221 -2.44 7.34 -3.47
C TYR A 221 -1.05 7.97 -3.48
N ARG A 222 -0.63 8.56 -4.62
CA ARG A 222 0.66 9.27 -4.72
C ARG A 222 0.76 10.39 -3.68
N TYR A 223 -0.34 11.10 -3.42
CA TYR A 223 -0.39 12.14 -2.39
C TYR A 223 -0.01 11.57 -1.02
N ASN A 224 -0.65 10.50 -0.56
CA ASN A 224 -0.36 9.93 0.75
C ASN A 224 1.09 9.41 0.84
N LEU A 225 1.63 8.88 -0.26
CA LEU A 225 3.02 8.42 -0.35
C LEU A 225 4.06 9.56 -0.43
N MET A 226 3.65 10.84 -0.52
CA MET A 226 4.55 11.97 -0.32
C MET A 226 5.03 12.08 1.13
N ASP A 227 4.27 11.57 2.09
CA ASP A 227 4.61 11.62 3.51
C ASP A 227 5.73 10.65 3.86
N GLU A 228 6.80 11.17 4.50
CA GLU A 228 7.96 10.36 4.87
C GLU A 228 7.65 9.32 5.94
N ASN A 229 6.75 9.65 6.90
CA ASN A 229 6.39 8.71 7.97
C ASN A 229 5.60 7.53 7.39
N VAL A 230 4.71 7.78 6.42
CA VAL A 230 3.97 6.74 5.69
C VAL A 230 4.94 5.83 4.94
N ARG A 231 5.87 6.39 4.14
CA ARG A 231 6.84 5.58 3.39
C ARG A 231 7.73 4.75 4.30
N ARG A 232 8.19 5.33 5.42
CA ARG A 232 9.03 4.61 6.39
C ARG A 232 8.26 3.48 7.07
N PHE A 233 7.01 3.74 7.46
CA PHE A 233 6.13 2.74 8.04
C PHE A 233 5.87 1.59 7.07
N ASN A 234 5.51 1.89 5.83
CA ASN A 234 5.21 0.90 4.81
C ASN A 234 6.40 0.00 4.45
N ALA A 235 7.63 0.54 4.53
CA ALA A 235 8.85 -0.21 4.28
C ALA A 235 9.17 -1.24 5.38
N GLU A 236 8.69 -1.01 6.61
CA GLU A 236 9.07 -1.79 7.79
C GLU A 236 7.91 -2.61 8.37
N VAL A 237 6.66 -2.30 8.01
CA VAL A 237 5.46 -2.94 8.57
C VAL A 237 4.60 -3.50 7.44
N PRO A 238 4.43 -4.83 7.36
CA PRO A 238 3.55 -5.44 6.36
C PRO A 238 2.12 -4.96 6.48
N GLN A 239 1.50 -4.69 5.34
CA GLN A 239 0.18 -4.09 5.21
C GLN A 239 -0.88 -5.15 4.90
N ILE A 240 -2.04 -5.06 5.55
CA ILE A 240 -3.26 -5.78 5.21
C ILE A 240 -4.32 -4.73 4.92
N TRP A 241 -4.56 -4.45 3.64
CA TRP A 241 -5.52 -3.43 3.25
C TRP A 241 -6.91 -4.03 3.03
N GLN A 242 -7.88 -3.29 3.43
CA GLN A 242 -9.29 -3.36 3.12
C GLN A 242 -9.68 -2.05 2.45
N TRP A 243 -10.79 -1.96 1.77
CA TRP A 243 -11.32 -0.67 1.35
C TRP A 243 -12.62 -0.37 2.07
N ASP A 244 -12.96 0.92 2.15
CA ASP A 244 -14.25 1.40 2.62
C ASP A 244 -14.90 2.23 1.50
N ASP A 245 -15.45 3.37 1.79
CA ASP A 245 -16.21 4.14 0.81
C ASP A 245 -15.38 5.25 0.15
N HIS A 246 -14.53 5.95 0.85
CA HIS A 246 -13.80 7.08 0.30
C HIS A 246 -12.71 6.72 -0.71
N GLU A 247 -12.39 5.44 -0.87
CA GLU A 247 -11.64 5.01 -2.05
C GLU A 247 -12.43 5.26 -3.33
N VAL A 248 -13.76 5.38 -3.24
CA VAL A 248 -14.66 5.69 -4.36
C VAL A 248 -15.36 7.03 -4.13
N THR A 249 -16.29 7.08 -3.18
CA THR A 249 -17.02 8.26 -2.73
C THR A 249 -17.81 7.96 -1.47
N ASN A 250 -17.99 8.96 -0.60
CA ASN A 250 -18.70 8.85 0.66
C ASN A 250 -19.97 8.02 0.58
N ASN A 251 -20.09 7.03 1.45
CA ASN A 251 -21.24 6.14 1.56
C ASN A 251 -21.70 5.49 0.26
N TRP A 252 -20.74 5.09 -0.63
CA TRP A 252 -21.13 4.43 -1.87
C TRP A 252 -21.67 3.03 -1.66
N SER A 253 -22.54 2.67 -2.56
CA SER A 253 -23.05 1.32 -2.82
C SER A 253 -23.24 1.18 -4.34
N PRO A 254 -23.47 -0.02 -4.88
CA PRO A 254 -23.72 -0.19 -6.33
C PRO A 254 -24.89 0.63 -6.90
N SER A 255 -25.79 1.11 -6.05
CA SER A 255 -26.93 1.94 -6.44
C SER A 255 -26.81 3.43 -6.07
N LYS A 256 -25.64 3.86 -5.58
CA LYS A 256 -25.39 5.26 -5.17
C LYS A 256 -25.70 6.23 -6.31
N GLN A 257 -26.50 7.25 -6.01
CA GLN A 257 -26.69 8.41 -6.86
C GLN A 257 -25.63 9.45 -6.52
N LEU A 258 -24.88 9.90 -7.52
CA LEU A 258 -23.82 10.87 -7.36
C LEU A 258 -24.39 12.29 -7.39
N ASP A 259 -23.79 13.19 -6.61
CA ASP A 259 -24.16 14.60 -6.52
C ASP A 259 -23.56 15.44 -7.67
N GLU A 260 -23.81 16.76 -7.64
CA GLU A 260 -23.39 17.70 -8.70
C GLU A 260 -21.89 17.93 -8.79
N ARG A 261 -21.09 17.50 -7.82
CA ARG A 261 -19.61 17.58 -7.88
C ARG A 261 -19.02 16.70 -8.97
N TYR A 262 -19.76 15.67 -9.39
CA TYR A 262 -19.37 14.70 -10.41
C TYR A 262 -19.93 15.06 -11.78
N GLN A 263 -19.07 15.10 -12.80
CA GLN A 263 -19.49 15.27 -14.20
C GLN A 263 -20.09 13.98 -14.74
N ASN A 264 -19.43 12.83 -14.48
CA ASN A 264 -19.94 11.51 -14.79
C ASN A 264 -20.70 10.98 -13.56
N ARG A 265 -22.01 10.86 -13.66
CA ARG A 265 -22.87 10.40 -12.56
C ARG A 265 -23.13 8.89 -12.54
N ASP A 266 -22.41 8.11 -13.32
CA ASP A 266 -22.47 6.64 -13.25
C ASP A 266 -21.51 6.14 -12.18
N ILE A 267 -22.03 5.68 -11.05
CA ILE A 267 -21.24 5.10 -9.96
C ILE A 267 -20.35 3.94 -10.42
N ARG A 268 -20.77 3.17 -11.41
CA ARG A 268 -20.00 2.04 -11.95
C ARG A 268 -18.69 2.50 -12.59
N HIS A 269 -18.71 3.67 -13.22
CA HIS A 269 -17.51 4.27 -13.80
C HIS A 269 -16.49 4.65 -12.71
N LEU A 270 -16.96 5.31 -11.65
CA LEU A 270 -16.10 5.66 -10.51
C LEU A 270 -15.53 4.42 -9.84
N VAL A 271 -16.39 3.43 -9.54
CA VAL A 271 -15.96 2.16 -8.91
C VAL A 271 -14.91 1.44 -9.78
N GLY A 272 -15.08 1.44 -11.11
CA GLY A 272 -14.11 0.85 -12.03
C GLY A 272 -12.72 1.48 -11.90
N ASN A 273 -12.64 2.82 -11.96
CA ASN A 273 -11.39 3.58 -11.83
C ASN A 273 -10.77 3.45 -10.43
N ALA A 274 -11.59 3.61 -9.40
CA ALA A 274 -11.17 3.51 -7.99
C ALA A 274 -10.59 2.13 -7.69
N ARG A 275 -11.30 1.07 -8.09
CA ARG A 275 -10.86 -0.31 -7.89
C ARG A 275 -9.57 -0.61 -8.62
N GLN A 276 -9.41 -0.15 -9.85
CA GLN A 276 -8.17 -0.33 -10.59
C GLN A 276 -7.01 0.35 -9.85
N ALA A 277 -7.15 1.62 -9.46
CA ALA A 277 -6.15 2.33 -8.70
C ALA A 277 -5.84 1.62 -7.37
N TRP A 278 -6.87 1.19 -6.63
CA TRP A 278 -6.68 0.45 -5.38
C TRP A 278 -5.89 -0.84 -5.59
N LEU A 279 -6.23 -1.63 -6.61
CA LEU A 279 -5.52 -2.86 -6.94
C LEU A 279 -4.08 -2.60 -7.41
N GLU A 280 -3.78 -1.46 -8.01
CA GLU A 280 -2.42 -1.07 -8.42
C GLU A 280 -1.56 -0.67 -7.22
N TYR A 281 -2.13 -0.05 -6.19
CA TYR A 281 -1.39 0.49 -5.04
C TYR A 281 -1.37 -0.43 -3.82
N ALA A 282 -2.36 -1.30 -3.64
CA ALA A 282 -2.39 -2.23 -2.51
C ALA A 282 -1.26 -3.28 -2.61
N PRO A 283 -0.45 -3.47 -1.55
CA PRO A 283 0.60 -4.48 -1.53
C PRO A 283 0.02 -5.87 -1.25
N MET A 284 -0.98 -6.27 -2.03
CA MET A 284 -1.71 -7.52 -1.85
C MET A 284 -1.49 -8.49 -3.00
N ARG A 285 -1.74 -9.76 -2.72
CA ARG A 285 -1.75 -10.82 -3.73
C ARG A 285 -3.02 -10.72 -4.56
N LEU A 286 -2.87 -10.55 -5.89
CA LEU A 286 -3.98 -10.59 -6.81
C LEU A 286 -4.35 -12.04 -7.11
N GLN A 287 -5.54 -12.47 -6.74
CA GLN A 287 -6.03 -13.79 -7.06
C GLN A 287 -6.56 -13.81 -8.51
N ARG A 288 -5.86 -14.48 -9.42
CA ARG A 288 -6.26 -14.58 -10.83
C ARG A 288 -7.56 -15.35 -11.05
N ALA A 289 -7.93 -16.22 -10.10
CA ALA A 289 -9.10 -17.10 -10.22
C ALA A 289 -10.44 -16.40 -10.00
N ASP A 290 -10.48 -15.22 -9.44
CA ASP A 290 -11.70 -14.55 -8.98
C ASP A 290 -12.14 -13.39 -9.89
N ASN A 291 -12.07 -13.53 -11.22
CA ASN A 291 -12.64 -12.61 -12.21
C ASN A 291 -12.42 -11.11 -11.90
N GLY A 292 -11.21 -10.72 -11.59
CA GLY A 292 -10.87 -9.31 -11.45
C GLY A 292 -10.69 -8.77 -10.04
N GLY A 293 -10.25 -9.59 -9.09
CA GLY A 293 -9.75 -9.08 -7.82
C GLY A 293 -10.81 -8.92 -6.74
N ARG A 294 -11.27 -10.02 -6.19
CA ARG A 294 -12.07 -10.03 -4.97
C ARG A 294 -11.24 -9.44 -3.82
N ILE A 295 -11.81 -8.48 -3.08
CA ILE A 295 -11.12 -7.79 -1.99
C ILE A 295 -11.21 -8.60 -0.70
N TYR A 296 -12.40 -9.16 -0.38
CA TYR A 296 -12.53 -9.96 0.82
C TYR A 296 -11.72 -11.25 0.73
N ARG A 297 -10.97 -11.54 1.77
CA ARG A 297 -10.03 -12.66 1.83
C ARG A 297 -9.73 -13.07 3.25
N LYS A 298 -9.19 -14.29 3.40
CA LYS A 298 -8.67 -14.79 4.66
C LYS A 298 -7.15 -14.82 4.62
N LEU A 299 -6.52 -14.35 5.68
CA LEU A 299 -5.10 -14.48 5.95
C LEU A 299 -4.93 -15.25 7.24
N SER A 300 -4.14 -16.33 7.21
CA SER A 300 -3.76 -17.07 8.42
C SER A 300 -2.36 -16.64 8.81
N TYR A 301 -2.20 -16.02 9.98
CA TYR A 301 -0.91 -15.58 10.49
C TYR A 301 -0.42 -16.55 11.57
N GLY A 302 0.29 -17.56 11.12
CA GLY A 302 0.72 -18.68 11.97
C GLY A 302 -0.45 -19.48 12.56
N PRO A 303 -0.20 -20.29 13.60
CA PRO A 303 -1.22 -21.20 14.15
C PRO A 303 -2.25 -20.50 15.05
N MET A 304 -2.03 -19.24 15.41
CA MET A 304 -2.85 -18.56 16.42
C MET A 304 -3.89 -17.62 15.89
N LEU A 305 -3.73 -17.09 14.68
CA LEU A 305 -4.54 -15.98 14.21
C LEU A 305 -5.02 -16.19 12.77
N ASP A 306 -6.32 -16.15 12.59
CA ASP A 306 -6.98 -16.00 11.29
C ASP A 306 -7.61 -14.60 11.18
N ILE A 307 -7.34 -13.91 10.08
CA ILE A 307 -7.87 -12.58 9.76
C ILE A 307 -8.81 -12.72 8.57
N PHE A 308 -10.06 -12.35 8.76
CA PHE A 308 -11.09 -12.31 7.73
C PHE A 308 -11.30 -10.86 7.32
N VAL A 309 -10.72 -10.46 6.20
CA VAL A 309 -10.87 -9.12 5.62
C VAL A 309 -12.18 -9.09 4.85
N LEU A 310 -13.08 -8.20 5.17
CA LEU A 310 -14.39 -8.06 4.53
C LEU A 310 -14.36 -6.99 3.43
N ASP A 311 -15.31 -7.09 2.51
CA ASP A 311 -15.70 -6.06 1.55
C ASP A 311 -17.15 -5.67 1.84
N MET A 312 -17.35 -4.57 2.54
CA MET A 312 -18.66 -4.13 2.99
C MET A 312 -19.31 -3.13 2.03
N ARG A 313 -18.71 -2.90 0.87
CA ARG A 313 -19.19 -1.93 -0.11
C ARG A 313 -19.67 -2.56 -1.42
N SER A 314 -18.91 -3.50 -2.00
CA SER A 314 -19.20 -4.03 -3.34
C SER A 314 -20.50 -4.83 -3.44
N TYR A 315 -20.91 -5.44 -2.35
CA TYR A 315 -22.00 -6.45 -2.37
C TYR A 315 -23.25 -6.01 -1.60
N ARG A 316 -23.24 -4.79 -1.05
CA ARG A 316 -24.36 -4.28 -0.28
C ARG A 316 -25.45 -3.69 -1.16
N SER A 317 -26.66 -3.66 -0.65
CA SER A 317 -27.76 -2.85 -1.16
C SER A 317 -27.52 -1.35 -0.93
N GLY A 318 -28.36 -0.51 -1.49
CA GLY A 318 -28.35 0.93 -1.23
C GLY A 318 -28.56 1.24 0.25
N ASN A 319 -28.11 2.44 0.65
CA ASN A 319 -28.41 2.95 1.98
C ASN A 319 -29.92 3.25 2.09
N ASP A 320 -30.53 2.83 3.17
CA ASP A 320 -31.93 3.10 3.52
C ASP A 320 -32.03 3.44 5.03
N ASP A 321 -33.24 3.51 5.53
CA ASP A 321 -33.54 3.80 6.94
C ASP A 321 -33.25 2.61 7.89
N ASN A 322 -32.84 1.46 7.36
CA ASN A 322 -32.56 0.22 8.10
C ASN A 322 -33.76 -0.29 8.96
N LEU A 323 -35.00 0.01 8.55
CA LEU A 323 -36.21 -0.35 9.27
C LEU A 323 -36.94 -1.54 8.65
N ALA A 324 -36.30 -2.27 7.73
CA ALA A 324 -36.94 -3.45 7.12
C ALA A 324 -37.20 -4.52 8.18
N PRO A 325 -38.47 -5.02 8.29
CA PRO A 325 -38.85 -5.94 9.36
C PRO A 325 -38.27 -7.35 9.16
N THR A 326 -37.87 -7.69 7.95
CA THR A 326 -37.32 -8.99 7.58
C THR A 326 -36.14 -8.82 6.60
N PRO A 327 -35.16 -9.72 6.63
CA PRO A 327 -34.11 -9.74 5.62
C PRO A 327 -34.68 -9.95 4.22
N GLU A 328 -34.28 -9.13 3.28
CA GLU A 328 -34.65 -9.21 1.87
C GLU A 328 -33.49 -8.71 0.97
N ALA A 329 -33.67 -8.82 -0.36
CA ALA A 329 -32.56 -8.42 -1.28
C ALA A 329 -32.10 -6.98 -1.09
N ARG A 330 -33.03 -6.04 -0.76
CA ARG A 330 -32.68 -4.64 -0.49
C ARG A 330 -32.01 -4.40 0.86
N THR A 331 -31.92 -5.39 1.74
CA THR A 331 -31.22 -5.31 3.03
C THR A 331 -29.90 -6.08 3.03
N ALA A 332 -29.44 -6.51 1.85
CA ALA A 332 -28.14 -7.18 1.74
C ALA A 332 -27.00 -6.25 2.18
N PHE A 333 -26.12 -6.73 3.06
CA PHE A 333 -24.99 -5.97 3.58
C PHE A 333 -23.66 -6.52 3.07
N LEU A 334 -23.39 -7.81 3.27
CA LEU A 334 -22.19 -8.48 2.79
C LEU A 334 -22.40 -9.22 1.46
N GLY A 335 -23.65 -9.41 1.05
CA GLY A 335 -24.00 -10.34 0.00
C GLY A 335 -23.90 -11.80 0.46
N GLN A 336 -24.74 -12.67 -0.15
CA GLN A 336 -24.87 -14.07 0.31
C GLN A 336 -23.55 -14.85 0.17
N ALA A 337 -22.85 -14.69 -0.95
CA ALA A 337 -21.62 -15.43 -1.21
C ALA A 337 -20.50 -15.11 -0.20
N GLN A 338 -20.33 -13.84 0.16
CA GLN A 338 -19.35 -13.43 1.17
C GLN A 338 -19.78 -13.91 2.56
N LEU A 339 -21.06 -13.84 2.89
CA LEU A 339 -21.57 -14.30 4.17
C LEU A 339 -21.36 -15.81 4.35
N ASP A 340 -21.62 -16.61 3.32
CA ASP A 340 -21.41 -18.06 3.35
C ASP A 340 -19.92 -18.41 3.44
N TRP A 341 -19.07 -17.66 2.73
CA TRP A 341 -17.62 -17.77 2.84
C TRP A 341 -17.14 -17.46 4.26
N LEU A 342 -17.62 -16.36 4.87
CA LEU A 342 -17.24 -15.98 6.22
C LEU A 342 -17.65 -17.04 7.25
N LYS A 343 -18.93 -17.48 7.19
CA LYS A 343 -19.45 -18.52 8.09
C LYS A 343 -18.66 -19.83 7.96
N SER A 344 -18.39 -20.25 6.73
CA SER A 344 -17.61 -21.46 6.46
C SER A 344 -16.18 -21.32 6.97
N GLY A 345 -15.56 -20.16 6.71
CA GLY A 345 -14.20 -19.86 7.15
C GLY A 345 -14.06 -19.84 8.67
N LEU A 346 -15.01 -19.20 9.36
CA LEU A 346 -15.02 -19.17 10.83
C LEU A 346 -15.21 -20.56 11.44
N LYS A 347 -16.13 -21.37 10.88
CA LYS A 347 -16.36 -22.76 11.31
C LYS A 347 -15.14 -23.65 11.10
N GLY A 348 -14.44 -23.50 9.96
CA GLY A 348 -13.27 -24.31 9.61
C GLY A 348 -11.96 -23.84 10.29
N SER A 349 -11.95 -22.66 10.88
CA SER A 349 -10.75 -22.08 11.49
C SER A 349 -10.33 -22.82 12.76
N GLN A 350 -9.08 -23.28 12.80
CA GLN A 350 -8.45 -23.88 13.98
C GLN A 350 -7.61 -22.86 14.77
N ALA A 351 -7.49 -21.62 14.29
CA ALA A 351 -6.76 -20.58 14.98
C ALA A 351 -7.43 -20.23 16.31
N GLN A 352 -6.64 -19.90 17.33
CA GLN A 352 -7.14 -19.49 18.62
C GLN A 352 -7.93 -18.16 18.52
N TRP A 353 -7.40 -17.23 17.73
CA TRP A 353 -8.01 -15.92 17.51
C TRP A 353 -8.53 -15.81 16.07
N LYS A 354 -9.71 -15.26 15.94
CA LYS A 354 -10.33 -14.92 14.66
C LYS A 354 -10.65 -13.44 14.69
N VAL A 355 -9.96 -12.67 13.85
CA VAL A 355 -10.21 -11.25 13.65
C VAL A 355 -11.08 -11.10 12.42
N ILE A 356 -12.22 -10.46 12.57
CA ILE A 356 -13.06 -10.01 11.45
C ILE A 356 -12.72 -8.55 11.23
N ALA A 357 -11.97 -8.25 10.16
CA ALA A 357 -11.64 -6.91 9.78
C ALA A 357 -12.80 -6.33 8.98
N ALA A 358 -13.51 -5.40 9.60
CA ALA A 358 -14.65 -4.68 9.06
C ALA A 358 -14.33 -3.18 9.04
N ASP A 359 -14.70 -2.50 7.96
CA ASP A 359 -14.56 -1.06 7.78
C ASP A 359 -15.66 -0.30 8.55
N MET A 360 -16.80 -0.95 8.79
CA MET A 360 -17.92 -0.41 9.54
C MET A 360 -18.29 -1.34 10.72
N PRO A 361 -18.99 -0.84 11.73
CA PRO A 361 -19.62 -1.68 12.76
C PRO A 361 -20.55 -2.73 12.13
N ILE A 362 -20.53 -3.94 12.68
CA ILE A 362 -21.33 -5.07 12.22
C ILE A 362 -22.46 -5.30 13.23
#